data_2ed5d0d77213bcace2c4e259558547d3
#
_entry.id   2ed5d0d77213bcace2c4e259558547d3
#
_cell.length_a   1.000
_cell.length_b   1.000
_cell.length_c   1.000
_cell.angle_alpha   90.00
_cell.angle_beta   90.00
_cell.angle_gamma   90.00
#
_symmetry.space_group_name_H-M   'P 1'
#
loop_
_entity.id
_entity.type
_entity.pdbx_description
1 polymer ?
#
loop_
_entity_poly.entity_id
_entity_poly.type
_entity_poly.pdbx_seq_one_letter_code
_entity_poly.pdbx_strand_id
1 'polypeptide(L)'
;MSNFQPIGIFDSGIGGTSIWREVTALLPHENTIYLADSKNAPYGEKPANTIVEFSIKNTEYLLQQGCKLIIVACNTATTNAIELLRKKYDVPFIGIEPAIKPAALKTLTKSIGILATKGTLSSSLFSKTSIEFTSDINVIEKEGKGIVKLIESGKIHSDEMTQLLHQYLYPMLEENIDHL
;
A
#
# COMPACT_ATOMS: atom_id res chain seq x y z
N MET A 1 16.81 18.84 16.55
CA MET A 1 15.39 18.44 16.53
C MET A 1 15.14 17.62 17.78
N SER A 2 14.11 17.90 18.56
CA SER A 2 13.85 17.15 19.79
C SER A 2 13.52 15.70 19.44
N ASN A 3 14.10 14.72 20.13
CA ASN A 3 13.85 13.29 19.98
C ASN A 3 12.40 12.85 20.26
N PHE A 4 11.51 13.79 20.58
CA PHE A 4 10.13 13.51 20.97
C PHE A 4 9.08 13.72 19.86
N GLN A 5 9.50 14.23 18.68
CA GLN A 5 8.56 14.42 17.58
C GLN A 5 8.14 13.05 17.02
N PRO A 6 6.83 12.82 16.81
CA PRO A 6 6.35 11.50 16.41
C PRO A 6 6.67 11.17 14.93
N ILE A 7 6.65 9.87 14.62
CA ILE A 7 6.53 9.35 13.26
C ILE A 7 5.04 9.33 12.90
N GLY A 8 4.66 10.04 11.85
CA GLY A 8 3.29 10.00 11.32
C GLY A 8 3.13 8.85 10.35
N ILE A 9 2.05 8.09 10.47
CA ILE A 9 1.73 6.97 9.59
C ILE A 9 0.30 7.14 9.12
N PHE A 10 0.02 7.09 7.83
CA PHE A 10 -1.36 7.09 7.37
C PHE A 10 -1.66 5.98 6.36
N ASP A 11 -2.90 5.53 6.39
CA ASP A 11 -3.52 4.62 5.45
C ASP A 11 -4.94 5.08 5.11
N SER A 12 -5.49 4.58 4.02
CA SER A 12 -6.89 4.78 3.65
C SER A 12 -7.88 4.15 4.65
N GLY A 13 -7.43 3.19 5.45
CA GLY A 13 -8.25 2.47 6.41
C GLY A 13 -7.45 1.75 7.48
N ILE A 14 -7.76 0.47 7.73
CA ILE A 14 -7.13 -0.32 8.78
C ILE A 14 -5.94 -1.16 8.29
N GLY A 15 -5.75 -1.34 6.97
CA GLY A 15 -4.71 -2.20 6.40
C GLY A 15 -3.29 -1.82 6.83
N GLY A 16 -3.01 -0.53 6.90
CA GLY A 16 -1.72 0.01 7.32
C GLY A 16 -1.36 -0.24 8.78
N THR A 17 -2.28 -0.75 9.61
CA THR A 17 -1.97 -1.16 11.00
C THR A 17 -0.96 -2.30 11.06
N SER A 18 -0.86 -3.13 10.01
CA SER A 18 0.18 -4.15 9.90
C SER A 18 1.57 -3.53 9.80
N ILE A 19 1.72 -2.45 9.05
CA ILE A 19 2.96 -1.68 8.92
C ILE A 19 3.26 -0.96 10.26
N TRP A 20 2.24 -0.33 10.84
CA TRP A 20 2.39 0.36 12.13
C TRP A 20 2.90 -0.59 13.23
N ARG A 21 2.37 -1.80 13.32
CA ARG A 21 2.82 -2.82 14.26
C ARG A 21 4.32 -3.12 14.12
N GLU A 22 4.80 -3.31 12.88
CA GLU A 22 6.22 -3.58 12.63
C GLU A 22 7.10 -2.37 12.96
N VAL A 23 6.65 -1.17 12.65
CA VAL A 23 7.36 0.08 13.02
C VAL A 23 7.49 0.21 14.53
N THR A 24 6.41 -0.02 15.29
CA THR A 24 6.44 0.09 16.75
C THR A 24 7.27 -1.03 17.41
N ALA A 25 7.29 -2.21 16.83
CA ALA A 25 8.15 -3.31 17.30
C ALA A 25 9.64 -3.03 17.05
N LEU A 26 9.97 -2.45 15.89
CA LEU A 26 11.36 -2.13 15.51
C LEU A 26 11.89 -0.89 16.24
N LEU A 27 11.03 0.09 16.49
CA LEU A 27 11.36 1.39 17.07
C LEU A 27 10.53 1.66 18.34
N PRO A 28 10.69 0.87 19.41
CA PRO A 28 9.81 0.90 20.59
C PRO A 28 9.91 2.21 21.40
N HIS A 29 10.93 3.02 21.17
CA HIS A 29 11.15 4.30 21.86
C HIS A 29 10.69 5.52 21.05
N GLU A 30 10.20 5.30 19.82
CA GLU A 30 9.66 6.39 18.99
C GLU A 30 8.15 6.57 19.25
N ASN A 31 7.75 7.84 19.39
CA ASN A 31 6.34 8.18 19.41
C ASN A 31 5.77 8.03 17.99
N THR A 32 4.58 7.48 17.87
CA THR A 32 3.91 7.30 16.59
C THR A 32 2.48 7.85 16.61
N ILE A 33 2.02 8.38 15.49
CA ILE A 33 0.63 8.75 15.26
C ILE A 33 0.16 7.99 14.02
N TYR A 34 -0.86 7.13 14.19
CA TYR A 34 -1.52 6.43 13.09
C TYR A 34 -2.83 7.12 12.72
N LEU A 35 -2.98 7.47 11.44
CA LEU A 35 -4.18 8.08 10.86
C LEU A 35 -4.83 7.12 9.87
N ALA A 36 -5.99 6.56 10.22
CA ALA A 36 -6.85 5.80 9.32
C ALA A 36 -7.87 6.75 8.68
N ASP A 37 -7.80 6.97 7.37
CA ASP A 37 -8.80 7.79 6.66
C ASP A 37 -10.04 6.95 6.27
N SER A 38 -10.59 6.24 7.26
CA SER A 38 -11.70 5.28 7.10
C SER A 38 -12.96 5.91 6.50
N LYS A 39 -13.16 7.21 6.71
CA LYS A 39 -14.29 7.95 6.10
C LYS A 39 -14.24 7.93 4.57
N ASN A 40 -13.04 7.95 4.01
CA ASN A 40 -12.80 8.01 2.58
C ASN A 40 -12.36 6.66 1.98
N ALA A 41 -12.29 5.61 2.79
CA ALA A 41 -11.99 4.25 2.31
C ALA A 41 -13.10 3.71 1.38
N PRO A 42 -12.79 2.82 0.43
CA PRO A 42 -11.45 2.43 -0.03
C PRO A 42 -10.89 3.42 -1.06
N TYR A 43 -9.58 3.71 -1.01
CA TYR A 43 -8.92 4.57 -2.00
C TYR A 43 -8.81 3.92 -3.38
N GLY A 44 -8.70 2.60 -3.42
CA GLY A 44 -8.45 1.85 -4.65
C GLY A 44 -9.51 1.97 -5.75
N GLU A 45 -10.70 2.45 -5.41
CA GLU A 45 -11.82 2.68 -6.34
C GLU A 45 -11.97 4.14 -6.76
N LYS A 46 -11.11 5.04 -6.25
CA LYS A 46 -11.23 6.48 -6.48
C LYS A 46 -10.33 6.95 -7.63
N PRO A 47 -10.68 8.09 -8.27
CA PRO A 47 -9.80 8.74 -9.25
C PRO A 47 -8.46 9.14 -8.63
N ALA A 48 -7.37 9.09 -9.42
CA ALA A 48 -6.02 9.39 -8.96
C ALA A 48 -5.89 10.79 -8.31
N ASN A 49 -6.50 11.81 -8.87
CA ASN A 49 -6.51 13.17 -8.31
C ASN A 49 -7.16 13.22 -6.92
N THR A 50 -8.25 12.49 -6.70
CA THR A 50 -8.92 12.39 -5.40
C THR A 50 -8.03 11.68 -4.36
N ILE A 51 -7.30 10.62 -4.76
CA ILE A 51 -6.34 9.93 -3.91
C ILE A 51 -5.22 10.89 -3.50
N VAL A 52 -4.70 11.69 -4.44
CA VAL A 52 -3.68 12.71 -4.18
C VAL A 52 -4.19 13.77 -3.20
N GLU A 53 -5.40 14.29 -3.38
CA GLU A 53 -6.01 15.28 -2.47
C GLU A 53 -6.15 14.75 -1.04
N PHE A 54 -6.61 13.50 -0.87
CA PHE A 54 -6.71 12.86 0.44
C PHE A 54 -5.32 12.64 1.06
N SER A 55 -4.36 12.21 0.27
CA SER A 55 -2.98 12.01 0.75
C SER A 55 -2.34 13.32 1.22
N ILE A 56 -2.61 14.43 0.54
CA ILE A 56 -2.20 15.78 0.95
C ILE A 56 -2.84 16.14 2.30
N LYS A 57 -4.16 15.99 2.45
CA LYS A 57 -4.88 16.30 3.70
C LYS A 57 -4.35 15.49 4.88
N ASN A 58 -4.14 14.19 4.68
CA ASN A 58 -3.59 13.31 5.71
C ASN A 58 -2.17 13.73 6.11
N THR A 59 -1.34 14.07 5.13
CA THR A 59 0.01 14.58 5.36
C THR A 59 -0.02 15.89 6.15
N GLU A 60 -0.84 16.86 5.74
CA GLU A 60 -0.96 18.16 6.42
C GLU A 60 -1.45 17.99 7.86
N TYR A 61 -2.40 17.10 8.11
CA TYR A 61 -2.84 16.78 9.47
C TYR A 61 -1.68 16.25 10.33
N LEU A 62 -0.91 15.29 9.83
CA LEU A 62 0.22 14.71 10.57
C LEU A 62 1.36 15.74 10.80
N LEU A 63 1.61 16.62 9.83
CA LEU A 63 2.57 17.72 10.00
C LEU A 63 2.12 18.72 11.06
N GLN A 64 0.83 19.04 11.15
CA GLN A 64 0.26 19.86 12.22
C GLN A 64 0.41 19.22 13.62
N GLN A 65 0.46 17.87 13.68
CA GLN A 65 0.78 17.14 14.92
C GLN A 65 2.29 17.11 15.23
N GLY A 66 3.12 17.77 14.45
CA GLY A 66 4.57 17.86 14.65
C GLY A 66 5.35 16.62 14.22
N CYS A 67 4.81 15.80 13.34
CA CYS A 67 5.51 14.61 12.86
C CYS A 67 6.80 14.95 12.11
N LYS A 68 7.90 14.27 12.48
CA LYS A 68 9.25 14.45 11.91
C LYS A 68 9.50 13.62 10.64
N LEU A 69 8.67 12.63 10.39
CA LEU A 69 8.74 11.68 9.27
C LEU A 69 7.33 11.18 9.00
N ILE A 70 6.99 10.97 7.73
CA ILE A 70 5.69 10.45 7.32
C ILE A 70 5.86 9.09 6.61
N ILE A 71 5.13 8.08 7.08
CA ILE A 71 5.00 6.78 6.42
C ILE A 71 3.64 6.71 5.72
N VAL A 72 3.66 6.54 4.41
CA VAL A 72 2.46 6.28 3.61
C VAL A 72 2.25 4.77 3.56
N ALA A 73 1.45 4.24 4.49
CA ALA A 73 1.25 2.80 4.68
C ALA A 73 0.23 2.19 3.68
N CYS A 74 -0.36 3.01 2.83
CA CYS A 74 -1.31 2.64 1.79
C CYS A 74 -0.61 2.49 0.45
N ASN A 75 -0.60 1.29 -0.15
CA ASN A 75 -0.05 1.08 -1.50
C ASN A 75 -0.69 2.01 -2.54
N THR A 76 -2.02 2.13 -2.52
CA THR A 76 -2.76 3.00 -3.44
C THR A 76 -2.36 4.47 -3.28
N ALA A 77 -2.25 4.97 -2.05
CA ALA A 77 -1.81 6.35 -1.80
C ALA A 77 -0.34 6.53 -2.23
N THR A 78 0.54 5.60 -1.88
CA THR A 78 1.95 5.64 -2.27
C THR A 78 2.10 5.74 -3.78
N THR A 79 1.53 4.82 -4.53
CA THR A 79 1.73 4.75 -5.98
C THR A 79 1.12 5.92 -6.74
N ASN A 80 0.16 6.65 -6.15
CA ASN A 80 -0.47 7.82 -6.77
C ASN A 80 0.06 9.17 -6.26
N ALA A 81 0.60 9.26 -5.03
CA ALA A 81 0.89 10.55 -4.41
C ALA A 81 2.33 10.75 -3.94
N ILE A 82 3.13 9.68 -3.73
CA ILE A 82 4.42 9.79 -3.03
C ILE A 82 5.40 10.75 -3.69
N GLU A 83 5.49 10.78 -5.03
CA GLU A 83 6.39 11.68 -5.76
C GLU A 83 6.00 13.15 -5.54
N LEU A 84 4.69 13.43 -5.52
CA LEU A 84 4.19 14.79 -5.28
C LEU A 84 4.41 15.20 -3.83
N LEU A 85 4.14 14.32 -2.85
CA LEU A 85 4.34 14.60 -1.44
C LEU A 85 5.80 14.92 -1.13
N ARG A 86 6.75 14.13 -1.67
CA ARG A 86 8.20 14.37 -1.54
C ARG A 86 8.66 15.69 -2.16
N LYS A 87 7.99 16.18 -3.21
CA LYS A 87 8.29 17.47 -3.82
C LYS A 87 7.68 18.65 -3.07
N LYS A 88 6.52 18.42 -2.42
CA LYS A 88 5.72 19.49 -1.81
C LYS A 88 6.17 19.81 -0.37
N TYR A 89 6.66 18.82 0.38
CA TYR A 89 6.93 18.98 1.81
C TYR A 89 8.40 18.66 2.13
N ASP A 90 8.99 19.49 3.00
CA ASP A 90 10.37 19.33 3.48
C ASP A 90 10.44 18.42 4.72
N VAL A 91 9.94 17.19 4.58
CA VAL A 91 9.97 16.14 5.60
C VAL A 91 10.21 14.79 4.91
N PRO A 92 10.96 13.86 5.54
CA PRO A 92 11.19 12.54 4.95
C PRO A 92 9.88 11.76 4.77
N PHE A 93 9.75 11.07 3.62
CA PHE A 93 8.64 10.18 3.33
C PHE A 93 9.11 8.76 3.05
N ILE A 94 8.48 7.79 3.71
CA ILE A 94 8.56 6.37 3.38
C ILE A 94 7.23 5.96 2.77
N GLY A 95 7.25 5.44 1.56
CA GLY A 95 6.06 4.89 0.89
C GLY A 95 6.15 3.37 0.84
N ILE A 96 5.05 2.69 1.15
CA ILE A 96 4.95 1.24 0.99
C ILE A 96 4.53 0.94 -0.45
N GLU A 97 5.43 0.36 -1.21
CA GLU A 97 5.22 0.00 -2.61
C GLU A 97 4.90 -1.51 -2.74
N PRO A 98 4.17 -1.93 -3.80
CA PRO A 98 4.02 -3.34 -4.11
C PRO A 98 5.38 -4.04 -4.24
N ALA A 99 5.47 -5.27 -3.71
CA ALA A 99 6.73 -6.01 -3.60
C ALA A 99 7.18 -6.63 -4.95
N ILE A 100 6.99 -5.95 -6.08
CA ILE A 100 7.35 -6.42 -7.43
C ILE A 100 8.85 -6.71 -7.53
N LYS A 101 9.68 -5.76 -7.12
CA LYS A 101 11.14 -5.91 -7.19
C LYS A 101 11.65 -7.13 -6.40
N PRO A 102 11.33 -7.32 -5.10
CA PRO A 102 11.78 -8.50 -4.37
C PRO A 102 11.21 -9.81 -4.93
N ALA A 103 9.99 -9.83 -5.44
CA ALA A 103 9.41 -10.99 -6.10
C ALA A 103 10.14 -11.32 -7.41
N ALA A 104 10.38 -10.33 -8.25
CA ALA A 104 11.10 -10.47 -9.51
C ALA A 104 12.54 -11.00 -9.32
N LEU A 105 13.23 -10.55 -8.27
CA LEU A 105 14.60 -10.99 -7.95
C LEU A 105 14.68 -12.41 -7.36
N LYS A 106 13.58 -12.93 -6.79
CA LYS A 106 13.56 -14.21 -6.07
C LYS A 106 12.85 -15.32 -6.83
N THR A 107 12.01 -15.00 -7.81
CA THR A 107 11.26 -16.01 -8.56
C THR A 107 12.17 -17.02 -9.23
N LEU A 108 11.83 -18.29 -9.08
CA LEU A 108 12.49 -19.42 -9.73
C LEU A 108 11.75 -19.83 -11.02
N THR A 109 10.44 -19.65 -11.05
CA THR A 109 9.58 -19.98 -12.20
C THR A 109 9.56 -18.89 -13.25
N LYS A 110 10.08 -17.70 -12.93
CA LYS A 110 9.92 -16.48 -13.72
C LYS A 110 8.46 -16.08 -13.96
N SER A 111 7.59 -16.46 -13.04
CA SER A 111 6.17 -16.11 -13.06
C SER A 111 5.78 -15.63 -11.67
N ILE A 112 5.24 -14.41 -11.58
CA ILE A 112 4.80 -13.80 -10.32
C ILE A 112 3.36 -13.32 -10.43
N GLY A 113 2.63 -13.41 -9.32
CA GLY A 113 1.28 -12.89 -9.20
C GLY A 113 1.27 -11.53 -8.49
N ILE A 114 0.39 -10.64 -8.91
CA ILE A 114 0.14 -9.37 -8.24
C ILE A 114 -1.35 -9.22 -8.01
N LEU A 115 -1.76 -9.26 -6.74
CA LEU A 115 -3.13 -9.02 -6.32
C LEU A 115 -3.20 -7.65 -5.63
N ALA A 116 -3.80 -6.67 -6.29
CA ALA A 116 -3.84 -5.31 -5.79
C ALA A 116 -5.15 -4.60 -6.14
N THR A 117 -5.34 -3.39 -5.61
CA THR A 117 -6.50 -2.57 -5.97
C THR A 117 -6.34 -1.98 -7.38
N LYS A 118 -7.46 -1.66 -8.03
CA LYS A 118 -7.46 -0.97 -9.32
C LYS A 118 -6.60 0.30 -9.29
N GLY A 119 -6.74 1.14 -8.24
CA GLY A 119 -5.98 2.38 -8.11
C GLY A 119 -4.47 2.17 -7.99
N THR A 120 -4.01 1.03 -7.49
CA THR A 120 -2.59 0.64 -7.48
C THR A 120 -2.15 0.19 -8.87
N LEU A 121 -2.85 -0.78 -9.48
CA LEU A 121 -2.49 -1.35 -10.79
C LEU A 121 -2.48 -0.31 -11.91
N SER A 122 -3.38 0.67 -11.88
CA SER A 122 -3.46 1.72 -12.89
C SER A 122 -2.52 2.91 -12.67
N SER A 123 -1.71 2.91 -11.61
CA SER A 123 -0.82 4.02 -11.30
C SER A 123 0.45 4.02 -12.16
N SER A 124 0.96 5.22 -12.46
CA SER A 124 2.19 5.38 -13.25
C SER A 124 3.43 4.82 -12.54
N LEU A 125 3.49 4.94 -11.20
CA LEU A 125 4.61 4.39 -10.43
C LEU A 125 4.61 2.86 -10.47
N PHE A 126 3.45 2.21 -10.32
CA PHE A 126 3.34 0.76 -10.46
C PHE A 126 3.81 0.30 -11.85
N SER A 127 3.33 0.95 -12.92
CA SER A 127 3.73 0.60 -14.30
C SER A 127 5.23 0.77 -14.52
N LYS A 128 5.84 1.87 -14.02
CA LYS A 128 7.30 2.08 -14.12
C LYS A 128 8.08 0.99 -13.39
N THR A 129 7.72 0.67 -12.15
CA THR A 129 8.38 -0.37 -11.36
C THR A 129 8.23 -1.74 -12.00
N SER A 130 7.04 -2.06 -12.52
CA SER A 130 6.80 -3.31 -13.24
C SER A 130 7.72 -3.42 -14.46
N ILE A 131 7.75 -2.43 -15.34
CA ILE A 131 8.59 -2.43 -16.56
C ILE A 131 10.07 -2.57 -16.19
N GLU A 132 10.53 -1.88 -15.14
CA GLU A 132 11.95 -1.87 -14.73
C GLU A 132 12.45 -3.25 -14.26
N PHE A 133 11.61 -4.02 -13.55
CA PHE A 133 12.05 -5.24 -12.86
C PHE A 133 11.51 -6.54 -13.46
N THR A 134 10.61 -6.50 -14.43
CA THR A 134 9.92 -7.70 -14.93
C THR A 134 10.11 -7.94 -16.42
N SER A 135 11.20 -7.45 -17.04
CA SER A 135 11.46 -7.64 -18.48
C SER A 135 11.48 -9.10 -18.92
N ASP A 136 11.94 -10.02 -18.06
CA ASP A 136 12.09 -11.45 -18.32
C ASP A 136 11.12 -12.31 -17.49
N ILE A 137 10.11 -11.69 -16.89
CA ILE A 137 9.21 -12.32 -15.92
C ILE A 137 7.78 -12.18 -16.40
N ASN A 138 7.04 -13.29 -16.36
CA ASN A 138 5.61 -13.29 -16.57
C ASN A 138 4.90 -12.72 -15.34
N VAL A 139 4.17 -11.62 -15.51
CA VAL A 139 3.45 -10.94 -14.43
C VAL A 139 1.95 -11.13 -14.63
N ILE A 140 1.32 -11.84 -13.69
CA ILE A 140 -0.12 -12.04 -13.67
C ILE A 140 -0.74 -11.03 -12.71
N GLU A 141 -1.36 -9.99 -13.27
CA GLU A 141 -2.04 -8.96 -12.50
C GLU A 141 -3.52 -9.30 -12.29
N LYS A 142 -3.99 -9.13 -11.06
CA LYS A 142 -5.39 -9.32 -10.71
C LYS A 142 -5.89 -8.19 -9.81
N GLU A 143 -7.01 -7.58 -10.19
CA GLU A 143 -7.71 -6.64 -9.32
C GLU A 143 -8.43 -7.41 -8.21
N GLY A 144 -8.07 -7.13 -6.95
CA GLY A 144 -8.68 -7.72 -5.76
C GLY A 144 -9.96 -7.00 -5.34
N LYS A 145 -10.93 -6.89 -6.26
CA LYS A 145 -12.21 -6.21 -6.00
C LYS A 145 -12.96 -6.87 -4.86
N GLY A 146 -13.42 -6.06 -3.90
CA GLY A 146 -14.19 -6.54 -2.73
C GLY A 146 -13.31 -6.89 -1.52
N ILE A 147 -12.03 -7.27 -1.70
CA ILE A 147 -11.14 -7.66 -0.59
C ILE A 147 -11.02 -6.55 0.46
N VAL A 148 -10.69 -5.33 0.03
CA VAL A 148 -10.55 -4.18 0.95
C VAL A 148 -11.84 -3.93 1.72
N LYS A 149 -13.00 -4.02 1.07
CA LYS A 149 -14.30 -3.85 1.72
C LYS A 149 -14.56 -4.89 2.82
N LEU A 150 -14.18 -6.14 2.59
CA LEU A 150 -14.30 -7.20 3.61
C LEU A 150 -13.33 -6.95 4.78
N ILE A 151 -12.11 -6.52 4.51
CA ILE A 151 -11.13 -6.14 5.54
C ILE A 151 -11.67 -5.00 6.41
N GLU A 152 -12.11 -3.90 5.81
CA GLU A 152 -12.62 -2.72 6.51
C GLU A 152 -13.91 -3.01 7.32
N SER A 153 -14.69 -4.02 6.91
CA SER A 153 -15.88 -4.48 7.65
C SER A 153 -15.58 -5.55 8.71
N GLY A 154 -14.31 -5.87 8.96
CA GLY A 154 -13.91 -6.88 9.96
C GLY A 154 -14.15 -8.33 9.54
N LYS A 155 -14.42 -8.61 8.26
CA LYS A 155 -14.74 -9.95 7.75
C LYS A 155 -13.51 -10.71 7.23
N ILE A 156 -12.34 -10.49 7.81
CA ILE A 156 -11.07 -11.09 7.34
C ILE A 156 -11.09 -12.61 7.38
N HIS A 157 -11.78 -13.21 8.37
CA HIS A 157 -11.86 -14.67 8.56
C HIS A 157 -13.20 -15.25 8.10
N SER A 158 -13.96 -14.55 7.25
CA SER A 158 -15.24 -15.03 6.76
C SER A 158 -15.09 -16.00 5.59
N ASP A 159 -16.08 -16.88 5.41
CA ASP A 159 -16.17 -17.74 4.23
C ASP A 159 -16.23 -16.94 2.93
N GLU A 160 -16.86 -15.75 2.96
CA GLU A 160 -16.90 -14.82 1.85
C GLU A 160 -15.48 -14.36 1.43
N MET A 161 -14.61 -14.05 2.39
CA MET A 161 -13.20 -13.72 2.10
C MET A 161 -12.45 -14.91 1.52
N THR A 162 -12.63 -16.10 2.10
CA THR A 162 -11.99 -17.33 1.63
C THR A 162 -12.39 -17.65 0.19
N GLN A 163 -13.68 -17.58 -0.13
CA GLN A 163 -14.19 -17.80 -1.49
C GLN A 163 -13.64 -16.77 -2.48
N LEU A 164 -13.61 -15.50 -2.08
CA LEU A 164 -13.09 -14.42 -2.92
C LEU A 164 -11.60 -14.57 -3.21
N LEU A 165 -10.81 -14.96 -2.20
CA LEU A 165 -9.38 -15.25 -2.38
C LEU A 165 -9.18 -16.46 -3.31
N HIS A 166 -9.94 -17.54 -3.15
CA HIS A 166 -9.88 -18.70 -4.06
C HIS A 166 -10.17 -18.29 -5.50
N GLN A 167 -11.20 -17.47 -5.72
CA GLN A 167 -11.58 -16.99 -7.05
C GLN A 167 -10.44 -16.21 -7.73
N TYR A 168 -9.63 -15.46 -6.97
CA TYR A 168 -8.52 -14.72 -7.53
C TYR A 168 -7.23 -15.53 -7.63
N LEU A 169 -6.93 -16.36 -6.64
CA LEU A 169 -5.65 -17.03 -6.55
C LEU A 169 -5.56 -18.31 -7.39
N TYR A 170 -6.63 -19.12 -7.50
CA TYR A 170 -6.56 -20.35 -8.28
C TYR A 170 -6.16 -20.13 -9.74
N PRO A 171 -6.74 -19.17 -10.49
CA PRO A 171 -6.30 -18.92 -11.86
C PRO A 171 -4.84 -18.44 -11.95
N MET A 172 -4.35 -17.72 -10.91
CA MET A 172 -2.96 -17.27 -10.87
C MET A 172 -2.00 -18.44 -10.61
N LEU A 173 -2.39 -19.40 -9.79
CA LEU A 173 -1.59 -20.62 -9.51
C LEU A 173 -1.44 -21.49 -10.76
N GLU A 174 -2.45 -21.55 -11.63
CA GLU A 174 -2.39 -22.25 -12.92
C GLU A 174 -1.30 -21.69 -13.86
N GLU A 175 -0.93 -20.42 -13.69
CA GLU A 175 0.14 -19.74 -14.42
C GLU A 175 1.54 -19.98 -13.80
N ASN A 176 1.67 -20.96 -12.91
CA ASN A 176 2.92 -21.40 -12.29
C ASN A 176 3.65 -20.28 -11.53
N ILE A 177 2.90 -19.38 -10.86
CA ILE A 177 3.50 -18.36 -10.00
C ILE A 177 4.14 -19.01 -8.76
N ASP A 178 5.27 -18.51 -8.33
CA ASP A 178 5.94 -18.90 -7.08
C ASP A 178 6.01 -17.76 -6.05
N HIS A 179 5.60 -16.57 -6.44
CA HIS A 179 5.47 -15.40 -5.56
C HIS A 179 4.16 -14.66 -5.85
N LEU A 180 3.54 -14.13 -4.77
CA LEU A 180 2.34 -13.29 -4.82
C LEU A 180 2.56 -12.03 -3.98
#